data_5ce920aaebf0c4134e1e0c809a3c186e
#
_entry.id   5ce920aaebf0c4134e1e0c809a3c186e
#
_cell.length_a   1.000
_cell.length_b   1.000
_cell.length_c   1.000
_cell.angle_alpha   90.00
_cell.angle_beta   90.00
_cell.angle_gamma   90.00
#
_symmetry.space_group_name_H-M   'P 1'
#
loop_
_entity.id
_entity.type
_entity.pdbx_description
1 polymer ?
#
loop_
_entity_poly.entity_id
_entity_poly.type
_entity_poly.pdbx_seq_one_letter_code
_entity_poly.pdbx_strand_id
1 'polypeptide(L)'
;MKPRVVVSVVTFNSARYLAVCLKALEAQTYDNIEIRLWDNASKDGSLEVAAAHRRALHIEASKRNVGFCAAHNRLISSTTSEYVLVLNPDVELAPEYVDILVQALEGDPSAGAATGRLSRWFPGGTGMQPNVEEGVLDTTGMYFTRNQRHLDRGAGNADRGQYGGREYVFGASGAAAFYRRAMLEDTRVGEEYFDESFFAYREDADLAWRAQWMGWKCLYVPEARGRHVRRVLPERRADLPPEINMHSFKNRFLLRIKNMDPATYLRFLLPITARDLAALGYVLVREPSSLRAFPLLLDALPKALAARRAIRRKRRASPREIRAWFSDVPVSKPIKTAGGQ
;
A
#
# COMPACT_ATOMS: atom_id res chain seq x y z
N MET A 1 6.00 16.80 23.23
CA MET A 1 7.03 16.52 22.19
C MET A 1 6.30 16.12 20.91
N LYS A 2 6.83 16.47 19.73
CA LYS A 2 6.25 16.00 18.47
C LYS A 2 6.39 14.47 18.39
N PRO A 3 5.37 13.72 17.93
CA PRO A 3 5.44 12.28 17.73
C PRO A 3 6.61 11.88 16.80
N ARG A 4 7.26 10.76 17.07
CA ARG A 4 8.32 10.24 16.21
C ARG A 4 7.75 9.52 15.00
N VAL A 5 8.27 9.84 13.83
CA VAL A 5 7.92 9.18 12.58
C VAL A 5 9.09 8.36 12.08
N VAL A 6 8.92 7.07 11.85
CA VAL A 6 9.88 6.29 11.06
C VAL A 6 9.43 6.21 9.62
N VAL A 7 10.32 6.53 8.70
CA VAL A 7 10.13 6.31 7.27
C VAL A 7 10.81 5.00 6.90
N SER A 8 10.02 4.02 6.49
CA SER A 8 10.46 2.70 6.08
C SER A 8 10.54 2.63 4.56
N VAL A 9 11.75 2.58 4.02
CA VAL A 9 12.01 2.51 2.57
C VAL A 9 12.60 1.16 2.22
N VAL A 10 12.01 0.44 1.28
CA VAL A 10 12.55 -0.81 0.74
C VAL A 10 12.96 -0.59 -0.70
N THR A 11 14.23 -0.84 -1.04
CA THR A 11 14.74 -0.69 -2.39
C THR A 11 15.09 -2.05 -3.02
N PHE A 12 14.81 -2.19 -4.30
CA PHE A 12 15.24 -3.30 -5.15
C PHE A 12 15.40 -2.82 -6.58
N ASN A 13 16.65 -2.68 -7.03
CA ASN A 13 16.99 -2.16 -8.35
C ASN A 13 16.29 -0.83 -8.65
N SER A 14 16.51 0.16 -7.81
CA SER A 14 15.81 1.47 -7.85
C SER A 14 16.76 2.68 -7.86
N ALA A 15 18.04 2.49 -8.16
CA ALA A 15 19.06 3.55 -8.15
C ALA A 15 18.62 4.81 -8.90
N ARG A 16 17.93 4.62 -10.05
CA ARG A 16 17.41 5.71 -10.89
C ARG A 16 16.50 6.69 -10.16
N TYR A 17 15.73 6.19 -9.17
CA TYR A 17 14.67 6.98 -8.49
C TYR A 17 15.02 7.29 -7.05
N LEU A 18 15.82 6.43 -6.41
CA LEU A 18 16.10 6.47 -4.97
C LEU A 18 16.72 7.82 -4.54
N ALA A 19 17.61 8.39 -5.35
CA ALA A 19 18.24 9.68 -5.04
C ALA A 19 17.22 10.81 -4.89
N VAL A 20 16.20 10.85 -5.74
CA VAL A 20 15.11 11.85 -5.67
C VAL A 20 14.22 11.61 -4.47
N CYS A 21 13.85 10.36 -4.19
CA CYS A 21 13.09 9.99 -3.01
C CYS A 21 13.79 10.42 -1.72
N LEU A 22 15.07 10.10 -1.57
CA LEU A 22 15.86 10.45 -0.39
C LEU A 22 16.02 11.98 -0.24
N LYS A 23 16.25 12.71 -1.35
CA LYS A 23 16.30 14.18 -1.34
C LYS A 23 14.97 14.80 -0.89
N ALA A 24 13.82 14.24 -1.31
CA ALA A 24 12.52 14.68 -0.86
C ALA A 24 12.28 14.41 0.63
N LEU A 25 12.86 13.34 1.17
CA LEU A 25 12.85 13.06 2.61
C LEU A 25 13.74 14.00 3.43
N GLU A 26 14.88 14.46 2.87
CA GLU A 26 15.70 15.50 3.48
C GLU A 26 14.96 16.84 3.59
N ALA A 27 14.14 17.15 2.59
CA ALA A 27 13.40 18.40 2.49
C ALA A 27 12.14 18.45 3.37
N GLN A 28 11.80 17.37 4.09
CA GLN A 28 10.60 17.36 4.93
C GLN A 28 10.70 18.39 6.07
N THR A 29 9.63 19.15 6.25
CA THR A 29 9.52 20.19 7.29
C THR A 29 9.28 19.61 8.68
N TYR A 30 8.85 18.35 8.77
CA TYR A 30 8.73 17.64 10.03
C TYR A 30 10.10 17.17 10.50
N ASP A 31 10.52 17.60 11.68
CA ASP A 31 11.88 17.44 12.21
C ASP A 31 12.12 16.09 12.93
N ASN A 32 11.09 15.49 13.55
CA ASN A 32 11.23 14.23 14.31
C ASN A 32 11.04 12.99 13.42
N ILE A 33 11.86 12.91 12.35
CA ILE A 33 11.86 11.81 11.38
C ILE A 33 13.14 10.97 11.51
N GLU A 34 12.98 9.65 11.57
CA GLU A 34 14.03 8.65 11.37
C GLU A 34 13.82 7.94 10.05
N ILE A 35 14.85 7.86 9.20
CA ILE A 35 14.77 7.16 7.91
C ILE A 35 15.50 5.82 8.03
N ARG A 36 14.79 4.74 7.73
CA ARG A 36 15.31 3.37 7.67
C ARG A 36 15.15 2.80 6.28
N LEU A 37 16.25 2.33 5.72
CA LEU A 37 16.29 1.77 4.37
C LEU A 37 16.74 0.30 4.43
N TRP A 38 15.99 -0.55 3.73
CA TRP A 38 16.36 -1.93 3.47
C TRP A 38 16.67 -2.11 1.98
N ASP A 39 17.90 -2.52 1.68
CA ASP A 39 18.25 -2.96 0.33
C ASP A 39 17.99 -4.46 0.16
N ASN A 40 17.14 -4.78 -0.80
CA ASN A 40 16.64 -6.13 -1.05
C ASN A 40 17.53 -6.89 -2.06
N ALA A 41 18.86 -6.81 -1.92
CA ALA A 41 19.88 -7.37 -2.80
C ALA A 41 19.87 -6.72 -4.20
N SER A 42 19.88 -5.41 -4.27
CA SER A 42 20.00 -4.64 -5.51
C SER A 42 21.34 -4.90 -6.23
N LYS A 43 21.33 -4.74 -7.56
CA LYS A 43 22.51 -4.92 -8.44
C LYS A 43 22.77 -3.72 -9.35
N ASP A 44 22.06 -2.62 -9.15
CA ASP A 44 22.04 -1.44 -10.02
C ASP A 44 22.65 -0.18 -9.39
N GLY A 45 23.37 -0.30 -8.29
CA GLY A 45 23.92 0.85 -7.58
C GLY A 45 22.96 1.50 -6.56
N SER A 46 21.82 0.89 -6.26
CA SER A 46 20.88 1.43 -5.25
C SER A 46 21.53 1.59 -3.87
N LEU A 47 22.37 0.64 -3.45
CA LEU A 47 23.03 0.67 -2.15
C LEU A 47 24.06 1.80 -2.09
N GLU A 48 24.80 2.04 -3.16
CA GLU A 48 25.77 3.11 -3.30
C GLU A 48 25.06 4.48 -3.24
N VAL A 49 23.93 4.64 -3.91
CA VAL A 49 23.08 5.85 -3.83
C VAL A 49 22.62 6.10 -2.40
N ALA A 50 22.17 5.06 -1.69
CA ALA A 50 21.74 5.19 -0.30
C ALA A 50 22.91 5.57 0.63
N ALA A 51 24.08 4.95 0.45
CA ALA A 51 25.26 5.21 1.27
C ALA A 51 25.85 6.61 1.06
N ALA A 52 25.69 7.17 -0.13
CA ALA A 52 26.14 8.54 -0.45
C ALA A 52 25.22 9.65 0.08
N HIS A 53 24.07 9.29 0.66
CA HIS A 53 23.10 10.26 1.15
C HIS A 53 23.59 11.00 2.40
N ARG A 54 23.41 12.32 2.48
CA ARG A 54 23.98 13.17 3.52
C ARG A 54 23.32 13.04 4.90
N ARG A 55 22.01 12.77 4.93
CA ARG A 55 21.29 12.57 6.18
C ARG A 55 21.58 11.17 6.71
N ALA A 56 21.68 11.05 8.04
CA ALA A 56 21.88 9.76 8.68
C ALA A 56 20.72 8.81 8.30
N LEU A 57 21.06 7.74 7.59
CA LEU A 57 20.15 6.65 7.25
C LEU A 57 20.58 5.42 8.04
N HIS A 58 19.60 4.69 8.60
CA HIS A 58 19.82 3.32 9.00
C HIS A 58 19.67 2.42 7.78
N ILE A 59 20.80 1.97 7.22
CA ILE A 59 20.81 1.12 6.02
C ILE A 59 21.07 -0.32 6.44
N GLU A 60 20.17 -1.21 6.03
CA GLU A 60 20.33 -2.65 6.13
C GLU A 60 20.30 -3.26 4.73
N ALA A 61 21.20 -4.19 4.44
CA ALA A 61 21.30 -4.84 3.14
C ALA A 61 21.12 -6.36 3.28
N SER A 62 20.27 -6.93 2.45
CA SER A 62 20.04 -8.38 2.38
C SER A 62 20.91 -9.04 1.32
N LYS A 63 21.29 -10.31 1.56
CA LYS A 63 21.96 -11.13 0.53
C LYS A 63 21.03 -11.66 -0.54
N ARG A 64 19.70 -11.59 -0.32
CA ARG A 64 18.66 -12.04 -1.25
C ARG A 64 17.43 -11.14 -1.16
N ASN A 65 16.64 -11.09 -2.21
CA ASN A 65 15.34 -10.42 -2.14
C ASN A 65 14.39 -11.22 -1.24
N VAL A 66 14.02 -10.64 -0.09
CA VAL A 66 13.10 -11.24 0.88
C VAL A 66 11.65 -10.81 0.67
N GLY A 67 11.39 -9.96 -0.33
CA GLY A 67 10.08 -9.37 -0.62
C GLY A 67 9.83 -8.08 0.17
N PHE A 68 8.78 -7.40 -0.24
CA PHE A 68 8.33 -6.14 0.36
C PHE A 68 7.89 -6.33 1.83
N CYS A 69 7.07 -7.35 2.08
CA CYS A 69 6.46 -7.59 3.39
C CYS A 69 7.51 -7.86 4.47
N ALA A 70 8.43 -8.79 4.24
CA ALA A 70 9.46 -9.15 5.22
C ALA A 70 10.44 -8.00 5.48
N ALA A 71 10.80 -7.26 4.44
CA ALA A 71 11.69 -6.10 4.56
C ALA A 71 11.05 -5.00 5.42
N HIS A 72 9.82 -4.61 5.12
CA HIS A 72 9.11 -3.61 5.93
C HIS A 72 8.85 -4.09 7.37
N ASN A 73 8.48 -5.36 7.57
CA ASN A 73 8.31 -5.91 8.92
C ASN A 73 9.57 -5.74 9.77
N ARG A 74 10.76 -6.01 9.22
CA ARG A 74 12.03 -5.83 9.90
C ARG A 74 12.29 -4.37 10.28
N LEU A 75 12.13 -3.45 9.32
CA LEU A 75 12.32 -2.04 9.57
C LEU A 75 11.31 -1.48 10.60
N ILE A 76 10.06 -1.91 10.55
CA ILE A 76 9.02 -1.48 11.49
C ILE A 76 9.25 -2.04 12.88
N SER A 77 9.62 -3.32 12.99
CA SER A 77 9.89 -3.99 14.28
C SER A 77 11.12 -3.45 14.99
N SER A 78 12.08 -2.87 14.26
CA SER A 78 13.31 -2.33 14.82
C SER A 78 13.16 -0.93 15.45
N THR A 79 11.93 -0.39 15.51
CA THR A 79 11.63 0.95 16.05
C THR A 79 10.35 0.96 16.87
N THR A 80 10.25 1.93 17.78
CA THR A 80 9.05 2.16 18.62
C THR A 80 8.36 3.49 18.32
N SER A 81 8.59 4.06 17.13
CA SER A 81 7.97 5.32 16.68
C SER A 81 6.45 5.26 16.73
N GLU A 82 5.79 6.40 17.02
CA GLU A 82 4.33 6.53 17.08
C GLU A 82 3.69 6.40 15.71
N TYR A 83 4.43 6.80 14.66
CA TYR A 83 3.98 6.71 13.28
C TYR A 83 5.00 6.01 12.39
N VAL A 84 4.50 5.39 11.35
CA VAL A 84 5.28 4.70 10.32
C VAL A 84 4.82 5.18 8.95
N LEU A 85 5.74 5.73 8.16
CA LEU A 85 5.54 5.96 6.74
C LEU A 85 6.18 4.83 5.96
N VAL A 86 5.40 3.97 5.34
CA VAL A 86 5.86 3.02 4.32
C VAL A 86 5.96 3.77 3.00
N LEU A 87 7.14 3.77 2.40
CA LEU A 87 7.43 4.59 1.23
C LEU A 87 8.19 3.80 0.16
N ASN A 88 7.69 3.82 -1.06
CA ASN A 88 8.38 3.29 -2.22
C ASN A 88 9.57 4.19 -2.60
N PRO A 89 10.67 3.61 -3.13
CA PRO A 89 11.87 4.37 -3.51
C PRO A 89 11.70 5.22 -4.77
N ASP A 90 10.56 5.14 -5.44
CA ASP A 90 10.20 5.87 -6.65
C ASP A 90 9.05 6.88 -6.41
N VAL A 91 8.93 7.35 -5.16
CA VAL A 91 8.01 8.41 -4.74
C VAL A 91 8.80 9.65 -4.34
N GLU A 92 8.35 10.82 -4.80
CA GLU A 92 8.80 12.12 -4.36
C GLU A 92 7.67 12.81 -3.58
N LEU A 93 7.93 13.13 -2.31
CA LEU A 93 6.98 13.78 -1.42
C LEU A 93 7.20 15.30 -1.39
N ALA A 94 6.12 16.07 -1.30
CA ALA A 94 6.21 17.49 -1.00
C ALA A 94 6.79 17.72 0.40
N PRO A 95 7.46 18.87 0.67
CA PRO A 95 8.13 19.11 1.94
C PRO A 95 7.24 19.00 3.18
N GLU A 96 5.98 19.33 3.08
CA GLU A 96 5.03 19.35 4.19
C GLU A 96 4.27 18.01 4.35
N TYR A 97 4.56 17.00 3.53
CA TYR A 97 3.78 15.76 3.46
C TYR A 97 3.63 15.06 4.82
N VAL A 98 4.75 14.87 5.52
CA VAL A 98 4.74 14.17 6.81
C VAL A 98 4.04 15.01 7.88
N ASP A 99 4.33 16.32 7.93
CA ASP A 99 3.73 17.22 8.92
C ASP A 99 2.19 17.27 8.80
N ILE A 100 1.69 17.38 7.57
CA ILE A 100 0.25 17.37 7.27
C ILE A 100 -0.40 16.06 7.71
N LEU A 101 0.23 14.91 7.46
CA LEU A 101 -0.36 13.61 7.84
C LEU A 101 -0.29 13.35 9.33
N VAL A 102 0.76 13.79 10.03
CA VAL A 102 0.81 13.74 11.49
C VAL A 102 -0.33 14.56 12.09
N GLN A 103 -0.48 15.82 11.68
CA GLN A 103 -1.56 16.70 12.18
C GLN A 103 -2.94 16.11 11.89
N ALA A 104 -3.14 15.53 10.71
CA ALA A 104 -4.40 14.93 10.32
C ALA A 104 -4.76 13.72 11.21
N LEU A 105 -3.80 12.84 11.51
CA LEU A 105 -4.05 11.71 12.41
C LEU A 105 -4.15 12.11 13.87
N GLU A 106 -3.41 13.12 14.34
CA GLU A 106 -3.57 13.64 15.70
C GLU A 106 -4.97 14.23 15.90
N GLY A 107 -5.54 14.88 14.86
CA GLY A 107 -6.91 15.40 14.87
C GLY A 107 -8.01 14.34 14.78
N ASP A 108 -7.69 13.10 14.41
CA ASP A 108 -8.66 12.00 14.30
C ASP A 108 -8.15 10.69 14.94
N PRO A 109 -8.40 10.47 16.24
CA PRO A 109 -7.98 9.24 16.92
C PRO A 109 -8.62 7.95 16.37
N SER A 110 -9.70 8.04 15.59
CA SER A 110 -10.33 6.89 14.94
C SER A 110 -9.62 6.47 13.66
N ALA A 111 -8.77 7.34 13.11
CA ALA A 111 -7.95 7.05 11.94
C ALA A 111 -6.64 6.36 12.34
N GLY A 112 -6.47 5.15 11.86
CA GLY A 112 -5.24 4.35 12.05
C GLY A 112 -4.28 4.46 10.87
N ALA A 113 -4.76 4.95 9.73
CA ALA A 113 -3.97 5.17 8.53
C ALA A 113 -4.34 6.49 7.86
N ALA A 114 -3.40 7.05 7.12
CA ALA A 114 -3.65 8.18 6.24
C ALA A 114 -2.92 8.01 4.91
N THR A 115 -3.44 8.64 3.87
CA THR A 115 -2.85 8.68 2.54
C THR A 115 -3.02 10.08 1.94
N GLY A 116 -1.98 10.55 1.25
CA GLY A 116 -2.03 11.79 0.52
C GLY A 116 -2.55 11.62 -0.92
N ARG A 117 -2.46 12.69 -1.69
CA ARG A 117 -2.70 12.71 -3.13
C ARG A 117 -1.38 12.50 -3.87
N LEU A 118 -1.25 11.37 -4.57
CA LEU A 118 -0.12 11.13 -5.45
C LEU A 118 -0.52 11.32 -6.90
N SER A 119 0.29 12.06 -7.64
CA SER A 119 0.20 12.22 -9.10
C SER A 119 1.23 11.33 -9.79
N ARG A 120 0.97 10.95 -11.03
CA ARG A 120 1.95 10.22 -11.84
C ARG A 120 3.13 11.13 -12.20
N TRP A 121 4.31 10.53 -12.27
CA TRP A 121 5.53 11.24 -12.58
C TRP A 121 6.53 10.36 -13.33
N PHE A 122 7.28 10.98 -14.25
CA PHE A 122 8.39 10.37 -14.98
C PHE A 122 9.65 11.22 -14.84
N PRO A 123 10.58 10.86 -13.92
CA PRO A 123 11.82 11.62 -13.77
C PRO A 123 12.73 11.45 -14.99
N GLY A 124 13.24 12.56 -15.52
CA GLY A 124 14.26 12.59 -16.57
C GLY A 124 13.73 12.23 -17.96
N GLY A 125 12.62 12.81 -18.35
CA GLY A 125 12.08 12.72 -19.71
C GLY A 125 13.09 13.23 -20.74
N THR A 126 13.90 12.32 -21.25
CA THR A 126 14.62 12.53 -22.51
C THR A 126 13.60 12.41 -23.64
N GLY A 127 13.10 13.52 -24.13
CA GLY A 127 12.43 13.64 -25.42
C GLY A 127 10.97 13.22 -25.54
N MET A 128 10.32 12.72 -24.50
CA MET A 128 8.86 12.56 -24.47
C MET A 128 8.30 13.57 -23.46
N GLN A 129 7.56 14.49 -23.99
CA GLN A 129 6.87 15.61 -23.37
C GLN A 129 6.80 15.59 -21.83
N PRO A 130 7.52 16.50 -21.14
CA PRO A 130 7.54 16.55 -19.67
C PRO A 130 6.18 16.84 -19.03
N ASN A 131 5.16 17.17 -19.80
CA ASN A 131 3.92 17.80 -19.34
C ASN A 131 2.65 17.01 -19.61
N VAL A 132 2.66 15.82 -20.22
CA VAL A 132 1.43 15.11 -20.59
C VAL A 132 0.79 14.41 -19.39
N GLU A 133 1.52 14.17 -18.31
CA GLU A 133 1.01 13.52 -17.12
C GLU A 133 1.08 14.35 -15.83
N GLU A 134 1.57 15.59 -15.88
CA GLU A 134 1.32 16.57 -14.82
C GLU A 134 -0.18 16.84 -14.76
N GLY A 135 -0.81 16.38 -13.67
CA GLY A 135 -2.26 16.44 -13.53
C GLY A 135 -2.97 15.10 -13.72
N VAL A 136 -2.25 14.00 -13.96
CA VAL A 136 -2.83 12.65 -13.90
C VAL A 136 -2.62 12.06 -12.51
N LEU A 137 -3.71 11.62 -11.89
CA LEU A 137 -3.67 11.01 -10.57
C LEU A 137 -3.06 9.60 -10.64
N ASP A 138 -2.23 9.28 -9.65
CA ASP A 138 -1.77 7.93 -9.39
C ASP A 138 -2.64 7.24 -8.33
N THR A 139 -2.83 7.88 -7.18
CA THR A 139 -3.72 7.37 -6.14
C THR A 139 -4.21 8.48 -5.22
N THR A 140 -5.45 8.33 -4.75
CA THR A 140 -6.07 9.09 -3.66
C THR A 140 -6.64 8.14 -2.60
N GLY A 141 -5.97 7.01 -2.41
CA GLY A 141 -6.40 5.89 -1.59
C GLY A 141 -6.92 4.73 -2.41
N MET A 142 -7.27 3.63 -1.77
CA MET A 142 -7.76 2.45 -2.46
C MET A 142 -9.26 2.21 -2.26
N TYR A 143 -9.85 1.47 -3.19
CA TYR A 143 -11.21 0.94 -3.08
C TYR A 143 -11.30 -0.49 -3.60
N PHE A 144 -12.37 -1.18 -3.26
CA PHE A 144 -12.65 -2.53 -3.74
C PHE A 144 -13.90 -2.60 -4.59
N THR A 145 -13.81 -3.29 -5.72
CA THR A 145 -14.97 -3.61 -6.55
C THR A 145 -15.73 -4.83 -6.00
N ARG A 146 -16.97 -5.02 -6.45
CA ARG A 146 -17.80 -6.19 -6.07
C ARG A 146 -17.17 -7.52 -6.46
N ASN A 147 -16.41 -7.56 -7.54
CA ASN A 147 -15.64 -8.74 -7.97
C ASN A 147 -14.26 -8.85 -7.31
N GLN A 148 -14.02 -8.09 -6.22
CA GLN A 148 -12.84 -8.14 -5.37
C GLN A 148 -11.53 -7.75 -6.06
N ARG A 149 -11.58 -6.75 -6.96
CA ARG A 149 -10.37 -6.00 -7.32
C ARG A 149 -10.15 -4.90 -6.28
N HIS A 150 -8.94 -4.80 -5.76
CA HIS A 150 -8.49 -3.56 -5.16
C HIS A 150 -7.90 -2.68 -6.26
N LEU A 151 -8.22 -1.42 -6.22
CA LEU A 151 -7.82 -0.42 -7.20
C LEU A 151 -7.47 0.88 -6.48
N ASP A 152 -6.56 1.63 -7.07
CA ASP A 152 -6.26 2.98 -6.61
C ASP A 152 -7.35 3.95 -7.09
N ARG A 153 -7.94 4.69 -6.15
CA ARG A 153 -8.97 5.69 -6.42
C ARG A 153 -8.36 6.84 -7.22
N GLY A 154 -8.96 7.17 -8.33
CA GLY A 154 -8.53 8.23 -9.24
C GLY A 154 -7.39 7.86 -10.19
N ALA A 155 -6.81 6.64 -10.10
CA ALA A 155 -5.68 6.25 -10.95
C ALA A 155 -5.99 6.41 -12.44
N GLY A 156 -5.11 7.14 -13.15
CA GLY A 156 -5.22 7.40 -14.58
C GLY A 156 -6.19 8.51 -14.95
N ASN A 157 -6.90 9.11 -13.99
CA ASN A 157 -7.79 10.24 -14.25
C ASN A 157 -7.02 11.57 -14.23
N ALA A 158 -7.40 12.51 -15.09
CA ALA A 158 -6.95 13.89 -14.96
C ALA A 158 -7.38 14.47 -13.60
N ASP A 159 -6.46 15.16 -12.94
CA ASP A 159 -6.75 15.88 -11.70
C ASP A 159 -7.49 17.20 -12.06
N ARG A 160 -8.77 17.23 -11.75
CA ARG A 160 -9.66 18.40 -11.93
C ARG A 160 -10.13 18.96 -10.59
N GLY A 161 -9.46 18.59 -9.49
CA GLY A 161 -9.89 18.94 -8.14
C GLY A 161 -11.02 18.07 -7.58
N GLN A 162 -11.43 17.00 -8.29
CA GLN A 162 -12.55 16.11 -7.91
C GLN A 162 -12.33 15.36 -6.58
N TYR A 163 -11.09 15.30 -6.09
CA TYR A 163 -10.73 14.74 -4.79
C TYR A 163 -10.11 15.83 -3.89
N GLY A 164 -10.74 17.00 -3.81
CA GLY A 164 -10.23 18.16 -3.07
C GLY A 164 -10.56 18.16 -1.57
N GLY A 165 -11.44 17.29 -1.10
CA GLY A 165 -11.86 17.21 0.30
C GLY A 165 -11.25 16.02 1.05
N ARG A 166 -11.08 16.17 2.38
CA ARG A 166 -10.70 15.07 3.26
C ARG A 166 -11.86 14.09 3.42
N GLU A 167 -11.58 12.80 3.30
CA GLU A 167 -12.57 11.73 3.31
C GLU A 167 -11.98 10.46 3.89
N TYR A 168 -12.83 9.55 4.39
CA TYR A 168 -12.39 8.19 4.68
C TYR A 168 -12.43 7.36 3.40
N VAL A 169 -11.34 6.64 3.16
CA VAL A 169 -11.17 5.66 2.08
C VAL A 169 -10.96 4.26 2.65
N PHE A 170 -11.00 3.24 1.82
CA PHE A 170 -10.81 1.86 2.31
C PHE A 170 -9.43 1.64 2.91
N GLY A 171 -8.38 2.17 2.30
CA GLY A 171 -7.00 2.04 2.74
C GLY A 171 -6.04 2.94 1.99
N ALA A 172 -4.81 3.01 2.46
CA ALA A 172 -3.70 3.71 1.85
C ALA A 172 -2.97 2.79 0.86
N SER A 173 -2.54 3.34 -0.28
CA SER A 173 -1.66 2.63 -1.22
C SER A 173 -0.26 2.48 -0.63
N GLY A 174 0.33 1.30 -0.78
CA GLY A 174 1.69 1.01 -0.31
C GLY A 174 2.79 1.88 -0.92
N ALA A 175 2.47 2.71 -1.90
CA ALA A 175 3.42 3.67 -2.46
C ALA A 175 3.88 4.73 -1.43
N ALA A 176 2.94 5.28 -0.62
CA ALA A 176 3.20 6.21 0.47
C ALA A 176 2.10 6.11 1.53
N ALA A 177 2.13 5.06 2.31
CA ALA A 177 1.13 4.77 3.32
C ALA A 177 1.60 5.18 4.72
N PHE A 178 0.83 6.05 5.36
CA PHE A 178 1.12 6.57 6.70
C PHE A 178 0.27 5.86 7.74
N TYR A 179 0.89 5.23 8.72
CA TYR A 179 0.23 4.39 9.70
C TYR A 179 0.49 4.85 11.13
N ARG A 180 -0.55 4.84 11.96
CA ARG A 180 -0.43 4.92 13.42
C ARG A 180 0.08 3.59 13.96
N ARG A 181 1.11 3.61 14.81
CA ARG A 181 1.67 2.39 15.44
C ARG A 181 0.59 1.56 16.12
N ALA A 182 -0.29 2.19 16.87
CA ALA A 182 -1.38 1.49 17.57
C ALA A 182 -2.27 0.68 16.61
N MET A 183 -2.54 1.17 15.40
CA MET A 183 -3.27 0.42 14.38
C MET A 183 -2.46 -0.77 13.87
N LEU A 184 -1.16 -0.59 13.62
CA LEU A 184 -0.28 -1.67 13.18
C LEU A 184 -0.22 -2.80 14.22
N GLU A 185 -0.08 -2.47 15.51
CA GLU A 185 -0.07 -3.44 16.60
C GLU A 185 -1.43 -4.16 16.75
N ASP A 186 -2.53 -3.43 16.64
CA ASP A 186 -3.87 -4.02 16.74
C ASP A 186 -4.18 -4.98 15.57
N THR A 187 -3.70 -4.66 14.38
CA THR A 187 -3.93 -5.47 13.16
C THR A 187 -2.91 -6.59 12.97
N ARG A 188 -1.83 -6.62 13.77
CA ARG A 188 -0.77 -7.60 13.69
C ARG A 188 -1.30 -9.03 13.84
N VAL A 189 -0.78 -9.95 13.02
CA VAL A 189 -1.07 -11.38 13.09
C VAL A 189 0.24 -12.12 13.38
N GLY A 190 0.33 -12.72 14.55
CA GLY A 190 1.62 -13.19 15.08
C GLY A 190 2.57 -12.02 15.25
N GLU A 191 3.77 -12.13 14.71
CA GLU A 191 4.78 -11.07 14.75
C GLU A 191 4.79 -10.17 13.49
N GLU A 192 3.84 -10.36 12.56
CA GLU A 192 3.86 -9.71 11.25
C GLU A 192 2.85 -8.57 11.15
N TYR A 193 3.32 -7.38 10.75
CA TYR A 193 2.49 -6.24 10.35
C TYR A 193 1.96 -6.46 8.94
N PHE A 194 2.84 -6.79 7.99
CA PHE A 194 2.49 -7.27 6.65
C PHE A 194 2.68 -8.78 6.61
N ASP A 195 1.70 -9.50 6.10
CA ASP A 195 1.80 -10.97 5.97
C ASP A 195 2.85 -11.34 4.91
N GLU A 196 3.95 -11.94 5.35
CA GLU A 196 5.09 -12.31 4.49
C GLU A 196 4.73 -13.32 3.41
N SER A 197 3.61 -14.04 3.55
CA SER A 197 3.10 -14.93 2.50
C SER A 197 2.71 -14.20 1.22
N PHE A 198 2.48 -12.87 1.28
CA PHE A 198 2.23 -12.06 0.08
C PHE A 198 3.51 -11.84 -0.71
N PHE A 199 4.65 -11.74 -0.07
CA PHE A 199 5.93 -11.34 -0.65
C PHE A 199 5.90 -9.87 -1.12
N ALA A 200 5.12 -9.56 -2.13
CA ALA A 200 4.81 -8.22 -2.63
C ALA A 200 3.46 -8.20 -3.33
N TYR A 201 2.83 -7.04 -3.44
CA TYR A 201 1.52 -6.75 -4.03
C TYR A 201 0.33 -7.30 -3.22
N ARG A 202 -0.63 -6.44 -2.94
CA ARG A 202 -1.86 -6.63 -2.16
C ARG A 202 -1.66 -6.76 -0.64
N GLU A 203 -0.44 -6.64 -0.13
CA GLU A 203 -0.15 -6.60 1.30
C GLU A 203 -0.75 -5.35 1.95
N ASP A 204 -0.74 -4.24 1.25
CA ASP A 204 -1.39 -2.98 1.63
C ASP A 204 -2.92 -3.13 1.71
N ALA A 205 -3.50 -3.80 0.72
CA ALA A 205 -4.92 -4.14 0.70
C ALA A 205 -5.29 -5.12 1.83
N ASP A 206 -4.41 -6.08 2.17
CA ASP A 206 -4.60 -6.99 3.29
C ASP A 206 -4.57 -6.25 4.63
N LEU A 207 -3.59 -5.37 4.82
CA LEU A 207 -3.47 -4.55 6.03
C LEU A 207 -4.67 -3.61 6.17
N ALA A 208 -5.07 -2.94 5.08
CA ALA A 208 -6.24 -2.07 5.06
C ALA A 208 -7.52 -2.84 5.42
N TRP A 209 -7.70 -4.05 4.89
CA TRP A 209 -8.89 -4.86 5.19
C TRP A 209 -8.92 -5.31 6.66
N ARG A 210 -7.76 -5.70 7.20
CA ARG A 210 -7.64 -6.00 8.64
C ARG A 210 -7.96 -4.78 9.50
N ALA A 211 -7.44 -3.60 9.11
CA ALA A 211 -7.72 -2.35 9.81
C ALA A 211 -9.22 -2.03 9.81
N GLN A 212 -9.90 -2.18 8.68
CA GLN A 212 -11.36 -2.02 8.59
C GLN A 212 -12.10 -3.01 9.50
N TRP A 213 -11.67 -4.29 9.57
CA TRP A 213 -12.25 -5.26 10.51
C TRP A 213 -12.09 -4.86 11.98
N MET A 214 -10.95 -4.24 12.33
CA MET A 214 -10.69 -3.73 13.69
C MET A 214 -11.36 -2.37 13.96
N GLY A 215 -12.12 -1.82 12.99
CA GLY A 215 -12.83 -0.55 13.13
C GLY A 215 -11.97 0.69 12.91
N TRP A 216 -10.71 0.54 12.50
CA TRP A 216 -9.85 1.64 12.14
C TRP A 216 -10.27 2.25 10.80
N LYS A 217 -10.14 3.57 10.68
CA LYS A 217 -10.39 4.30 9.45
C LYS A 217 -9.08 4.65 8.75
N CYS A 218 -9.15 4.84 7.44
CA CYS A 218 -8.07 5.42 6.65
C CYS A 218 -8.50 6.80 6.14
N LEU A 219 -7.73 7.83 6.49
CA LEU A 219 -8.02 9.21 6.14
C LEU A 219 -7.29 9.57 4.83
N TYR A 220 -8.02 10.04 3.84
CA TYR A 220 -7.44 10.71 2.69
C TYR A 220 -7.28 12.21 2.96
N VAL A 221 -6.08 12.74 2.71
CA VAL A 221 -5.67 14.11 3.00
C VAL A 221 -5.11 14.74 1.72
N PRO A 222 -5.93 15.47 0.94
CA PRO A 222 -5.54 16.00 -0.37
C PRO A 222 -4.42 17.04 -0.33
N GLU A 223 -4.18 17.67 0.82
CA GLU A 223 -3.12 18.65 1.03
C GLU A 223 -1.73 17.98 1.09
N ALA A 224 -1.65 16.73 1.56
CA ALA A 224 -0.42 15.94 1.55
C ALA A 224 -0.16 15.43 0.11
N ARG A 225 0.76 16.09 -0.59
CA ARG A 225 1.00 15.84 -2.02
C ARG A 225 2.32 15.12 -2.26
N GLY A 226 2.33 14.31 -3.32
CA GLY A 226 3.54 13.65 -3.81
C GLY A 226 3.40 13.24 -5.26
N ARG A 227 4.50 12.72 -5.81
CA ARG A 227 4.56 12.18 -7.18
C ARG A 227 5.13 10.77 -7.14
N HIS A 228 4.58 9.86 -7.94
CA HIS A 228 4.98 8.45 -7.97
C HIS A 228 5.24 7.97 -9.41
N VAL A 229 6.37 7.31 -9.60
CA VAL A 229 6.70 6.66 -10.87
C VAL A 229 6.02 5.30 -10.92
N ARG A 230 4.80 5.25 -11.40
CA ARG A 230 4.05 3.99 -11.47
C ARG A 230 4.64 3.02 -12.49
N ARG A 231 5.50 2.13 -12.02
CA ARG A 231 6.19 1.13 -12.85
C ARG A 231 5.27 -0.04 -13.25
N VAL A 232 4.33 -0.39 -12.40
CA VAL A 232 3.43 -1.53 -12.59
C VAL A 232 2.04 -1.04 -13.00
N LEU A 233 1.76 -1.14 -14.29
CA LEU A 233 0.46 -0.81 -14.88
C LEU A 233 -0.25 -2.09 -15.31
N PRO A 234 -1.58 -2.20 -15.11
CA PRO A 234 -2.37 -3.35 -15.56
C PRO A 234 -2.23 -3.63 -17.07
N GLU A 235 -2.10 -2.57 -17.86
CA GLU A 235 -1.96 -2.60 -19.32
C GLU A 235 -0.59 -3.15 -19.77
N ARG A 236 0.42 -3.02 -18.92
CA ARG A 236 1.80 -3.47 -19.15
C ARG A 236 2.14 -4.76 -18.39
N ARG A 237 1.12 -5.53 -18.02
CA ARG A 237 1.30 -6.77 -17.26
C ARG A 237 2.23 -7.77 -17.94
N ALA A 238 2.20 -7.84 -19.28
CA ALA A 238 3.08 -8.73 -20.05
C ALA A 238 4.56 -8.36 -19.94
N ASP A 239 4.88 -7.10 -19.63
CA ASP A 239 6.25 -6.60 -19.50
C ASP A 239 6.85 -6.89 -18.10
N LEU A 240 6.02 -7.37 -17.16
CA LEU A 240 6.46 -7.62 -15.79
C LEU A 240 7.17 -8.97 -15.67
N PRO A 241 8.15 -9.09 -14.76
CA PRO A 241 8.77 -10.37 -14.45
C PRO A 241 7.72 -11.43 -14.07
N PRO A 242 7.86 -12.68 -14.56
CA PRO A 242 6.91 -13.77 -14.28
C PRO A 242 6.61 -13.98 -12.79
N GLU A 243 7.61 -13.77 -11.92
CA GLU A 243 7.46 -13.89 -10.47
C GLU A 243 6.47 -12.86 -9.89
N ILE A 244 6.49 -11.63 -10.41
CA ILE A 244 5.56 -10.56 -10.01
C ILE A 244 4.13 -10.96 -10.38
N ASN A 245 3.93 -11.45 -11.60
CA ASN A 245 2.63 -11.90 -12.08
C ASN A 245 2.09 -13.08 -11.26
N MET A 246 2.98 -14.04 -10.95
CA MET A 246 2.67 -15.20 -10.12
C MET A 246 2.24 -14.79 -8.71
N HIS A 247 3.00 -13.92 -8.02
CA HIS A 247 2.61 -13.43 -6.70
C HIS A 247 1.30 -12.63 -6.75
N SER A 248 1.14 -11.74 -7.73
CA SER A 248 -0.11 -10.99 -7.92
C SER A 248 -1.32 -11.91 -8.16
N PHE A 249 -1.14 -13.03 -8.87
CA PHE A 249 -2.19 -14.02 -9.10
C PHE A 249 -2.52 -14.80 -7.81
N LYS A 250 -1.51 -15.32 -7.10
CA LYS A 250 -1.64 -16.00 -5.79
C LYS A 250 -2.35 -15.11 -4.78
N ASN A 251 -1.88 -13.88 -4.63
CA ASN A 251 -2.32 -12.97 -3.58
C ASN A 251 -3.79 -12.55 -3.72
N ARG A 252 -4.37 -12.65 -4.91
CA ARG A 252 -5.80 -12.48 -5.15
C ARG A 252 -6.65 -13.45 -4.30
N PHE A 253 -6.24 -14.71 -4.26
CA PHE A 253 -6.94 -15.75 -3.49
C PHE A 253 -6.60 -15.61 -2.00
N LEU A 254 -5.33 -15.43 -1.67
CA LEU A 254 -4.84 -15.31 -0.30
C LEU A 254 -5.56 -14.18 0.46
N LEU A 255 -5.70 -13.00 -0.16
CA LEU A 255 -6.38 -11.84 0.39
C LEU A 255 -7.84 -12.17 0.80
N ARG A 256 -8.57 -12.87 -0.06
CA ARG A 256 -9.96 -13.27 0.19
C ARG A 256 -10.08 -14.38 1.23
N ILE A 257 -9.21 -15.39 1.15
CA ILE A 257 -9.18 -16.49 2.14
C ILE A 257 -9.01 -15.90 3.54
N LYS A 258 -8.15 -14.93 3.72
CA LYS A 258 -7.90 -14.29 5.02
C LYS A 258 -9.06 -13.43 5.49
N ASN A 259 -9.55 -12.54 4.65
CA ASN A 259 -10.32 -11.38 5.10
C ASN A 259 -11.82 -11.47 4.81
N MET A 260 -12.24 -12.19 3.78
CA MET A 260 -13.64 -12.17 3.35
C MET A 260 -14.54 -12.99 4.26
N ASP A 261 -15.64 -12.42 4.72
CA ASP A 261 -16.69 -13.16 5.42
C ASP A 261 -17.59 -13.95 4.45
N PRO A 262 -18.18 -15.08 4.90
CA PRO A 262 -18.98 -15.95 4.03
C PRO A 262 -20.21 -15.27 3.45
N ALA A 263 -20.89 -14.41 4.19
CA ALA A 263 -22.12 -13.76 3.73
C ALA A 263 -21.80 -12.77 2.58
N THR A 264 -20.70 -12.02 2.70
CA THR A 264 -20.21 -11.14 1.62
C THR A 264 -19.75 -11.95 0.42
N TYR A 265 -19.06 -13.08 0.62
CA TYR A 265 -18.65 -13.97 -0.47
C TYR A 265 -19.87 -14.50 -1.25
N LEU A 266 -20.87 -15.02 -0.56
CA LEU A 266 -22.09 -15.52 -1.18
C LEU A 266 -22.85 -14.40 -1.93
N ARG A 267 -22.90 -13.20 -1.35
CA ARG A 267 -23.53 -12.03 -1.99
C ARG A 267 -22.89 -11.64 -3.32
N PHE A 268 -21.58 -11.78 -3.44
CA PHE A 268 -20.81 -11.44 -4.62
C PHE A 268 -20.25 -12.65 -5.36
N LEU A 269 -20.81 -13.84 -5.13
CA LEU A 269 -20.32 -15.09 -5.69
C LEU A 269 -20.20 -15.04 -7.23
N LEU A 270 -21.25 -14.58 -7.91
CA LEU A 270 -21.26 -14.53 -9.38
C LEU A 270 -20.18 -13.61 -9.96
N PRO A 271 -20.07 -12.31 -9.58
CA PRO A 271 -19.03 -11.46 -10.11
C PRO A 271 -17.61 -11.90 -9.71
N ILE A 272 -17.42 -12.49 -8.52
CA ILE A 272 -16.14 -13.05 -8.10
C ILE A 272 -15.76 -14.24 -8.98
N THR A 273 -16.68 -15.22 -9.14
CA THR A 273 -16.43 -16.43 -9.92
C THR A 273 -16.15 -16.10 -11.39
N ALA A 274 -16.98 -15.28 -12.00
CA ALA A 274 -16.79 -14.85 -13.40
C ALA A 274 -15.40 -14.25 -13.61
N ARG A 275 -14.97 -13.39 -12.68
CA ARG A 275 -13.64 -12.79 -12.75
C ARG A 275 -12.50 -13.78 -12.51
N ASP A 276 -12.68 -14.72 -11.61
CA ASP A 276 -11.65 -15.73 -11.33
C ASP A 276 -11.49 -16.68 -12.52
N LEU A 277 -12.59 -17.08 -13.15
CA LEU A 277 -12.55 -17.88 -14.38
C LEU A 277 -11.87 -17.13 -15.53
N ALA A 278 -12.21 -15.85 -15.73
CA ALA A 278 -11.54 -15.01 -16.74
C ALA A 278 -10.04 -14.88 -16.46
N ALA A 279 -9.65 -14.70 -15.20
CA ALA A 279 -8.25 -14.60 -14.80
C ALA A 279 -7.51 -15.93 -14.96
N LEU A 280 -8.15 -17.06 -14.64
CA LEU A 280 -7.59 -18.39 -14.86
C LEU A 280 -7.41 -18.67 -16.36
N GLY A 281 -8.41 -18.35 -17.18
CA GLY A 281 -8.32 -18.47 -18.63
C GLY A 281 -7.16 -17.64 -19.21
N TYR A 282 -6.99 -16.39 -18.72
CA TYR A 282 -5.85 -15.56 -19.12
C TYR A 282 -4.51 -16.20 -18.73
N VAL A 283 -4.41 -16.71 -17.51
CA VAL A 283 -3.19 -17.38 -17.03
C VAL A 283 -2.87 -18.62 -17.85
N LEU A 284 -3.86 -19.45 -18.16
CA LEU A 284 -3.67 -20.66 -18.97
C LEU A 284 -3.15 -20.34 -20.37
N VAL A 285 -3.65 -19.25 -20.98
CA VAL A 285 -3.33 -18.92 -22.39
C VAL A 285 -2.11 -17.99 -22.52
N ARG A 286 -1.98 -17.00 -21.61
CA ARG A 286 -0.99 -15.91 -21.77
C ARG A 286 0.15 -15.93 -20.75
N GLU A 287 -0.09 -16.51 -19.56
CA GLU A 287 0.88 -16.49 -18.46
C GLU A 287 1.01 -17.86 -17.76
N PRO A 288 1.30 -18.97 -18.46
CA PRO A 288 1.30 -20.30 -17.82
C PRO A 288 2.29 -20.42 -16.66
N SER A 289 3.35 -19.60 -16.63
CA SER A 289 4.28 -19.51 -15.49
C SER A 289 3.57 -19.12 -14.18
N SER A 290 2.48 -18.36 -14.25
CA SER A 290 1.68 -17.96 -13.09
C SER A 290 0.88 -19.12 -12.46
N LEU A 291 0.79 -20.29 -13.10
CA LEU A 291 0.20 -21.49 -12.49
C LEU A 291 0.99 -21.98 -11.28
N ARG A 292 2.29 -21.65 -11.18
CA ARG A 292 3.11 -21.88 -9.98
C ARG A 292 2.55 -21.16 -8.72
N ALA A 293 1.62 -20.25 -8.88
CA ALA A 293 0.88 -19.62 -7.78
C ALA A 293 0.09 -20.63 -6.95
N PHE A 294 -0.42 -21.73 -7.54
CA PHE A 294 -1.25 -22.71 -6.82
C PHE A 294 -0.50 -23.48 -5.75
N PRO A 295 0.66 -24.12 -6.02
CA PRO A 295 1.47 -24.72 -4.96
C PRO A 295 1.79 -23.72 -3.83
N LEU A 296 2.23 -22.50 -4.15
CA LEU A 296 2.53 -21.48 -3.15
C LEU A 296 1.29 -21.04 -2.36
N LEU A 297 0.12 -21.05 -2.96
CA LEU A 297 -1.14 -20.77 -2.26
C LEU A 297 -1.49 -21.90 -1.28
N LEU A 298 -1.30 -23.16 -1.68
CA LEU A 298 -1.52 -24.31 -0.82
C LEU A 298 -0.58 -24.30 0.38
N ASP A 299 0.69 -24.00 0.17
CA ASP A 299 1.70 -23.84 1.24
C ASP A 299 1.33 -22.73 2.23
N ALA A 300 0.78 -21.61 1.73
CA ALA A 300 0.36 -20.48 2.54
C ALA A 300 -1.01 -20.70 3.25
N LEU A 301 -1.79 -21.70 2.83
CA LEU A 301 -3.17 -21.89 3.28
C LEU A 301 -3.31 -22.10 4.79
N PRO A 302 -2.49 -22.95 5.47
CA PRO A 302 -2.59 -23.14 6.92
C PRO A 302 -2.40 -21.83 7.69
N LYS A 303 -1.39 -21.01 7.32
CA LYS A 303 -1.11 -19.71 7.90
C LYS A 303 -2.26 -18.71 7.63
N ALA A 304 -2.78 -18.69 6.40
CA ALA A 304 -3.90 -17.83 6.05
C ALA A 304 -5.18 -18.15 6.85
N LEU A 305 -5.47 -19.44 7.08
CA LEU A 305 -6.60 -19.85 7.89
C LEU A 305 -6.41 -19.52 9.38
N ALA A 306 -5.19 -19.64 9.90
CA ALA A 306 -4.86 -19.19 11.25
C ALA A 306 -5.03 -17.68 11.40
N ALA A 307 -4.51 -16.90 10.44
CA ALA A 307 -4.69 -15.46 10.38
C ALA A 307 -6.18 -15.07 10.32
N ARG A 308 -6.96 -15.74 9.48
CA ARG A 308 -8.43 -15.54 9.42
C ARG A 308 -9.12 -15.74 10.78
N ARG A 309 -8.73 -16.78 11.54
CA ARG A 309 -9.28 -17.02 12.88
C ARG A 309 -8.91 -15.89 13.84
N ALA A 310 -7.64 -15.42 13.81
CA ALA A 310 -7.17 -14.31 14.63
C ALA A 310 -7.91 -13.01 14.30
N ILE A 311 -8.05 -12.67 13.01
CA ILE A 311 -8.80 -11.49 12.53
C ILE A 311 -10.26 -11.55 13.01
N ARG A 312 -10.92 -12.68 12.86
CA ARG A 312 -12.32 -12.86 13.28
C ARG A 312 -12.53 -12.69 14.78
N ARG A 313 -11.55 -13.08 15.61
CA ARG A 313 -11.62 -12.92 17.07
C ARG A 313 -11.49 -11.46 17.49
N LYS A 314 -10.66 -10.68 16.76
CA LYS A 314 -10.40 -9.28 17.07
C LYS A 314 -11.39 -8.30 16.41
N ARG A 315 -12.18 -8.74 15.44
CA ARG A 315 -13.06 -7.86 14.66
C ARG A 315 -14.03 -7.07 15.54
N ARG A 316 -14.17 -5.78 15.23
CA ARG A 316 -15.14 -4.86 15.84
C ARG A 316 -16.22 -4.43 14.83
N ALA A 317 -15.83 -4.33 13.54
CA ALA A 317 -16.77 -3.98 12.48
C ALA A 317 -17.66 -5.18 12.08
N SER A 318 -18.88 -4.90 11.69
CA SER A 318 -19.81 -5.87 11.16
C SER A 318 -19.53 -6.20 9.69
N PRO A 319 -19.95 -7.39 9.20
CA PRO A 319 -19.87 -7.70 7.77
C PRO A 319 -20.61 -6.70 6.87
N ARG A 320 -21.66 -6.06 7.36
CA ARG A 320 -22.43 -5.05 6.64
C ARG A 320 -21.59 -3.78 6.42
N GLU A 321 -20.85 -3.34 7.42
CA GLU A 321 -19.97 -2.16 7.33
C GLU A 321 -18.81 -2.40 6.35
N ILE A 322 -18.21 -3.60 6.37
CA ILE A 322 -17.15 -3.97 5.41
C ILE A 322 -17.72 -4.06 4.00
N ARG A 323 -18.87 -4.71 3.83
CA ARG A 323 -19.51 -4.86 2.51
C ARG A 323 -19.90 -3.53 1.89
N ALA A 324 -20.18 -2.51 2.68
CA ALA A 324 -20.50 -1.17 2.19
C ALA A 324 -19.33 -0.49 1.44
N TRP A 325 -18.12 -1.01 1.58
CA TRP A 325 -16.95 -0.56 0.84
C TRP A 325 -16.82 -1.19 -0.56
N PHE A 326 -17.59 -2.23 -0.87
CA PHE A 326 -17.43 -2.96 -2.14
C PHE A 326 -18.39 -2.42 -3.19
N SER A 327 -17.84 -1.66 -4.14
CA SER A 327 -18.59 -0.98 -5.19
C SER A 327 -17.78 -0.91 -6.48
N ASP A 328 -18.45 -1.00 -7.63
CA ASP A 328 -17.80 -0.90 -8.94
C ASP A 328 -17.42 0.55 -9.32
N VAL A 329 -17.80 1.51 -8.48
CA VAL A 329 -17.32 2.89 -8.50
C VAL A 329 -16.57 3.20 -7.21
N PRO A 330 -15.58 4.11 -7.22
CA PRO A 330 -14.85 4.50 -6.01
C PRO A 330 -15.80 4.97 -4.91
N VAL A 331 -15.63 4.43 -3.69
CA VAL A 331 -16.40 4.79 -2.50
C VAL A 331 -15.49 5.49 -1.51
N SER A 332 -15.97 6.61 -0.99
CA SER A 332 -15.44 7.29 0.20
C SER A 332 -16.57 7.57 1.19
N LYS A 333 -16.22 7.89 2.42
CA LYS A 333 -17.20 8.25 3.47
C LYS A 333 -16.83 9.61 4.04
N PRO A 334 -17.81 10.49 4.28
CA PRO A 334 -17.55 11.79 4.87
C PRO A 334 -16.97 11.64 6.28
N ILE A 335 -16.12 12.59 6.66
CA ILE A 335 -15.68 12.74 8.03
C ILE A 335 -16.88 13.26 8.81
N LYS A 336 -17.30 12.50 9.82
CA LYS A 336 -18.33 13.01 10.75
C LYS A 336 -17.70 14.09 11.62
N THR A 337 -18.00 15.35 11.36
CA THR A 337 -17.69 16.43 12.30
C THR A 337 -18.48 16.17 13.59
N ALA A 338 -17.78 16.13 14.73
CA ALA A 338 -18.43 16.16 16.04
C ALA A 338 -19.11 17.55 16.16
N GLY A 339 -20.41 17.64 15.88
CA GLY A 339 -21.13 18.92 15.99
C GLY A 339 -22.19 19.19 14.93
N GLY A 340 -22.94 18.16 14.51
CA GLY A 340 -24.15 18.32 13.72
C GLY A 340 -25.23 17.40 14.25
N GLN A 341 -25.96 17.85 15.27
CA GLN A 341 -27.30 17.36 15.56
C GLN A 341 -28.28 17.95 14.58
#